data_da416a63c0d638652cdf04d1294e8d11
#
_entry.id   da416a63c0d638652cdf04d1294e8d11
#
_cell.length_a   1.000
_cell.length_b   1.000
_cell.length_c   1.000
_cell.angle_alpha   90.00
_cell.angle_beta   90.00
_cell.angle_gamma   90.00
#
_symmetry.space_group_name_H-M   'P 1'
#
loop_
_entity.id
_entity.type
_entity.pdbx_description
1 polymer ?
#
loop_
_entity_poly.entity_id
_entity_poly.type
_entity_poly.pdbx_seq_one_letter_code
_entity_poly.pdbx_strand_id
1 'polypeptide(L)'
;MKIKGFIQTGVILVSILFLGSCATFKSEIKGKYASDAEKSYGSERVRVLFVFSHYRQTKGWDAIPQLDDKWQRIRGFDDFFNDALSELSNIENYMTYTEYASDVNEPERRALRDSLMNSHDFIVKMKFSREKSFAGHFLGTLFSSVSLTLLPVPYFNSYKVRTDIYDSERRLIASYQRTARLTKWVQTGLIFVYPFHTGKRKKEELYVEFMHDIFRQIESEGMLTKS
;
A
#
# COMPACT_ATOMS: atom_id res chain seq x y z
N MET A 1 -16.79 -54.09 -1.09
CA MET A 1 -17.32 -52.73 -0.78
C MET A 1 -16.30 -51.72 -0.22
N LYS A 2 -15.09 -52.11 0.17
CA LYS A 2 -14.05 -51.19 0.76
C LYS A 2 -13.22 -50.40 -0.27
N ILE A 3 -13.08 -50.88 -1.50
CA ILE A 3 -12.22 -50.22 -2.53
C ILE A 3 -12.81 -48.90 -3.05
N LYS A 4 -14.15 -48.79 -3.21
CA LYS A 4 -14.80 -47.56 -3.65
C LYS A 4 -14.58 -46.39 -2.68
N GLY A 5 -14.62 -46.65 -1.37
CA GLY A 5 -14.37 -45.62 -0.35
C GLY A 5 -12.92 -45.12 -0.38
N PHE A 6 -11.95 -46.00 -0.60
CA PHE A 6 -10.54 -45.61 -0.67
C PHE A 6 -10.22 -44.70 -1.92
N ILE A 7 -10.82 -45.05 -3.05
CA ILE A 7 -10.69 -44.26 -4.27
C ILE A 7 -11.36 -42.86 -4.11
N GLN A 8 -12.54 -42.83 -3.48
CA GLN A 8 -13.28 -41.59 -3.27
C GLN A 8 -12.56 -40.67 -2.28
N THR A 9 -11.98 -41.20 -1.22
CA THR A 9 -11.15 -40.46 -0.26
C THR A 9 -9.86 -39.96 -0.92
N GLY A 10 -9.22 -40.77 -1.76
CA GLY A 10 -8.05 -40.37 -2.55
C GLY A 10 -8.34 -39.24 -3.52
N VAL A 11 -9.47 -39.31 -4.22
CA VAL A 11 -9.90 -38.24 -5.15
C VAL A 11 -10.20 -36.93 -4.40
N ILE A 12 -10.84 -36.99 -3.23
CA ILE A 12 -11.12 -35.81 -2.40
C ILE A 12 -9.80 -35.22 -1.87
N LEU A 13 -8.86 -36.04 -1.41
CA LEU A 13 -7.56 -35.58 -0.93
C LEU A 13 -6.74 -34.93 -2.04
N VAL A 14 -6.73 -35.52 -3.23
CA VAL A 14 -6.10 -34.95 -4.43
C VAL A 14 -6.80 -33.66 -4.85
N SER A 15 -8.12 -33.59 -4.82
CA SER A 15 -8.88 -32.35 -5.16
C SER A 15 -8.58 -31.21 -4.17
N ILE A 16 -8.39 -31.49 -2.89
CA ILE A 16 -7.97 -30.49 -1.87
C ILE A 16 -6.55 -29.99 -2.15
N LEU A 17 -5.65 -30.83 -2.66
CA LEU A 17 -4.29 -30.45 -3.03
C LEU A 17 -4.25 -29.54 -4.28
N PHE A 18 -5.27 -29.58 -5.13
CA PHE A 18 -5.40 -28.70 -6.31
C PHE A 18 -6.02 -27.33 -6.05
N LEU A 19 -6.50 -27.05 -4.84
CA LEU A 19 -6.90 -25.72 -4.45
C LEU A 19 -5.64 -24.85 -4.37
N GLY A 20 -5.37 -24.12 -5.46
CA GLY A 20 -4.16 -23.32 -5.68
C GLY A 20 -3.84 -22.46 -4.48
N SER A 21 -2.76 -22.78 -3.79
CA SER A 21 -2.32 -22.06 -2.61
C SER A 21 -1.25 -21.02 -2.95
N CYS A 22 -1.36 -19.86 -2.32
CA CYS A 22 -0.46 -18.76 -2.53
C CYS A 22 0.04 -18.26 -1.18
N ALA A 23 1.34 -18.02 -1.04
CA ALA A 23 1.89 -17.31 0.11
C ALA A 23 2.53 -16.00 -0.34
N THR A 24 2.37 -14.94 0.44
CA THR A 24 2.91 -13.62 0.13
C THR A 24 3.91 -13.21 1.20
N PHE A 25 5.10 -12.85 0.77
CA PHE A 25 6.20 -12.40 1.63
C PHE A 25 6.57 -10.97 1.29
N LYS A 26 6.93 -10.20 2.31
CA LYS A 26 7.35 -8.81 2.22
C LYS A 26 8.87 -8.73 2.27
N SER A 27 9.48 -7.90 1.41
CA SER A 27 10.88 -7.51 1.55
C SER A 27 11.04 -6.45 2.63
N GLU A 28 12.26 -6.18 3.02
CA GLU A 28 12.59 -4.99 3.81
C GLU A 28 12.17 -3.71 3.08
N ILE A 29 11.86 -2.68 3.86
CA ILE A 29 11.52 -1.35 3.37
C ILE A 29 12.83 -0.61 3.06
N LYS A 30 13.00 -0.25 1.79
CA LYS A 30 14.09 0.62 1.36
C LYS A 30 13.76 2.08 1.69
N GLY A 31 14.74 2.79 2.21
CA GLY A 31 14.60 4.17 2.65
C GLY A 31 13.97 4.31 4.03
N LYS A 32 13.90 3.23 4.83
CA LYS A 32 13.39 3.25 6.20
C LYS A 32 14.21 4.23 7.06
N TYR A 33 13.50 4.99 7.88
CA TYR A 33 14.10 5.91 8.84
C TYR A 33 14.69 5.11 10.01
N ALA A 34 15.96 5.35 10.32
CA ALA A 34 16.72 4.52 11.27
C ALA A 34 16.81 5.10 12.67
N SER A 35 16.32 6.33 12.90
CA SER A 35 16.38 6.97 14.22
C SER A 35 15.09 6.76 15.00
N ASP A 36 15.21 6.63 16.32
CA ASP A 36 14.07 6.73 17.21
C ASP A 36 13.71 8.23 17.32
N ALA A 37 12.48 8.55 16.92
CA ALA A 37 12.00 9.91 16.96
C ALA A 37 11.75 10.34 18.42
N GLU A 38 12.46 11.32 18.92
CA GLU A 38 12.02 12.07 20.09
C GLU A 38 10.84 12.95 19.66
N LYS A 39 9.68 12.77 20.34
CA LYS A 39 8.51 13.60 20.08
C LYS A 39 8.79 15.02 20.50
N SER A 40 8.59 15.97 19.60
CA SER A 40 8.78 17.39 19.87
C SER A 40 7.56 17.93 20.65
N TYR A 41 7.58 17.74 21.98
CA TYR A 41 6.56 18.32 22.85
C TYR A 41 6.80 19.83 22.97
N GLY A 42 5.83 20.64 22.52
CA GLY A 42 5.85 22.09 22.69
C GLY A 42 5.80 22.90 21.41
N SER A 43 5.75 22.26 20.25
CA SER A 43 5.53 22.94 18.97
C SER A 43 4.10 23.49 18.87
N GLU A 44 3.93 24.61 18.18
CA GLU A 44 2.60 25.16 17.88
C GLU A 44 1.74 24.13 17.15
N ARG A 45 0.47 24.03 17.56
CA ARG A 45 -0.47 23.10 16.93
C ARG A 45 -0.84 23.55 15.54
N VAL A 46 -0.92 22.62 14.60
CA VAL A 46 -1.15 22.88 13.19
C VAL A 46 -2.34 22.10 12.62
N ARG A 47 -2.96 22.66 11.59
CA ARG A 47 -4.03 21.99 10.82
C ARG A 47 -3.42 21.38 9.57
N VAL A 48 -3.62 20.08 9.37
CA VAL A 48 -2.97 19.33 8.28
C VAL A 48 -4.02 18.70 7.36
N LEU A 49 -3.87 18.94 6.06
CA LEU A 49 -4.62 18.23 5.04
C LEU A 49 -3.79 17.06 4.50
N PHE A 50 -4.26 15.84 4.68
CA PHE A 50 -3.67 14.65 4.06
C PHE A 50 -4.38 14.34 2.74
N VAL A 51 -3.62 14.34 1.65
CA VAL A 51 -4.13 14.03 0.31
C VAL A 51 -3.55 12.68 -0.13
N PHE A 52 -4.42 11.72 -0.37
CA PHE A 52 -4.05 10.37 -0.79
C PHE A 52 -4.33 10.16 -2.26
N SER A 53 -3.37 9.58 -2.98
CA SER A 53 -3.56 9.15 -4.36
C SER A 53 -2.95 7.77 -4.58
N HIS A 54 -3.71 6.88 -5.21
CA HIS A 54 -3.29 5.49 -5.44
C HIS A 54 -3.10 5.25 -6.94
N TYR A 55 -1.89 4.85 -7.30
CA TYR A 55 -1.50 4.58 -8.68
C TYR A 55 -1.19 3.10 -8.89
N ARG A 56 -1.51 2.62 -10.07
CA ARG A 56 -1.12 1.29 -10.53
C ARG A 56 -0.44 1.39 -11.89
N GLN A 57 0.54 0.55 -12.11
CA GLN A 57 1.20 0.41 -13.41
C GLN A 57 1.59 -1.04 -13.67
N THR A 58 1.31 -1.51 -14.88
CA THR A 58 1.84 -2.76 -15.41
C THR A 58 2.97 -2.40 -16.38
N LYS A 59 4.21 -2.44 -15.91
CA LYS A 59 5.39 -2.17 -16.77
C LYS A 59 5.45 -3.14 -17.93
N GLY A 60 5.63 -2.61 -19.14
CA GLY A 60 5.59 -3.36 -20.39
C GLY A 60 4.20 -3.47 -21.01
N TRP A 61 3.17 -2.89 -20.37
CA TRP A 61 1.81 -2.78 -20.90
C TRP A 61 1.29 -1.35 -20.79
N ASP A 62 1.32 -0.76 -19.58
CA ASP A 62 0.89 0.61 -19.36
C ASP A 62 2.03 1.59 -19.65
N ALA A 63 1.79 2.60 -20.50
CA ALA A 63 2.77 3.65 -20.81
C ALA A 63 3.07 4.53 -19.59
N ILE A 64 2.04 4.84 -18.79
CA ILE A 64 2.12 5.70 -17.59
C ILE A 64 1.39 5.06 -16.41
N PRO A 65 1.75 5.42 -15.16
CA PRO A 65 0.96 5.05 -13.98
C PRO A 65 -0.47 5.59 -14.07
N GLN A 66 -1.45 4.75 -13.80
CA GLN A 66 -2.86 5.08 -13.82
C GLN A 66 -3.35 5.31 -12.39
N LEU A 67 -4.05 6.42 -12.16
CA LEU A 67 -4.73 6.71 -10.90
C LEU A 67 -5.93 5.75 -10.76
N ASP A 68 -6.13 5.20 -9.57
CA ASP A 68 -7.23 4.27 -9.30
C ASP A 68 -8.59 5.00 -9.30
N ASP A 69 -9.64 4.25 -9.68
CA ASP A 69 -11.02 4.71 -9.62
C ASP A 69 -11.57 4.69 -8.18
N LYS A 70 -12.70 5.42 -7.94
CA LYS A 70 -13.35 5.63 -6.63
C LYS A 70 -13.57 4.37 -5.76
N TRP A 71 -13.67 3.19 -6.35
CA TRP A 71 -14.16 2.00 -5.66
C TRP A 71 -13.07 1.11 -5.04
N GLN A 72 -11.80 1.46 -5.16
CA GLN A 72 -10.68 0.65 -4.64
C GLN A 72 -10.17 1.10 -3.26
N ARG A 73 -11.07 1.53 -2.37
CA ARG A 73 -10.69 1.87 -0.99
C ARG A 73 -10.09 0.65 -0.28
N ILE A 74 -8.95 0.86 0.37
CA ILE A 74 -8.36 -0.16 1.25
C ILE A 74 -9.26 -0.24 2.48
N ARG A 75 -9.81 -1.42 2.78
CA ARG A 75 -10.60 -1.62 4.00
C ARG A 75 -9.74 -1.34 5.23
N GLY A 76 -10.29 -0.61 6.20
CA GLY A 76 -9.59 -0.27 7.43
C GLY A 76 -8.50 0.79 7.23
N PHE A 77 -8.45 1.49 6.11
CA PHE A 77 -7.46 2.54 5.87
C PHE A 77 -7.55 3.65 6.93
N ASP A 78 -8.75 4.04 7.30
CA ASP A 78 -8.99 5.09 8.29
C ASP A 78 -8.45 4.68 9.67
N ASP A 79 -8.61 3.41 10.07
CA ASP A 79 -8.09 2.88 11.34
C ASP A 79 -6.55 2.86 11.34
N PHE A 80 -5.95 2.37 10.25
CA PHE A 80 -4.49 2.34 10.10
C PHE A 80 -3.89 3.74 10.02
N PHE A 81 -4.59 4.66 9.40
CA PHE A 81 -4.16 6.04 9.30
C PHE A 81 -4.20 6.73 10.67
N ASN A 82 -5.28 6.53 11.44
CA ASN A 82 -5.39 7.05 12.79
C ASN A 82 -4.31 6.50 13.73
N ASP A 83 -3.96 5.21 13.59
CA ASP A 83 -2.86 4.61 14.33
C ASP A 83 -1.52 5.29 13.97
N ALA A 84 -1.24 5.46 12.68
CA ALA A 84 -0.03 6.13 12.22
C ALA A 84 0.04 7.60 12.63
N LEU A 85 -1.09 8.32 12.72
CA LEU A 85 -1.16 9.70 13.20
C LEU A 85 -0.64 9.86 14.64
N SER A 86 -0.66 8.79 15.43
CA SER A 86 -0.11 8.80 16.79
C SER A 86 1.39 9.11 16.86
N GLU A 87 2.11 8.97 15.73
CA GLU A 87 3.53 9.35 15.63
C GLU A 87 3.73 10.88 15.61
N LEU A 88 2.71 11.67 15.23
CA LEU A 88 2.76 13.13 15.14
C LEU A 88 2.18 13.75 16.41
N SER A 89 2.90 14.68 17.04
CA SER A 89 2.55 15.24 18.36
C SER A 89 1.83 16.60 18.31
N ASN A 90 1.99 17.37 17.24
CA ASN A 90 1.56 18.77 17.16
C ASN A 90 0.34 19.02 16.26
N ILE A 91 -0.39 17.98 15.86
CA ILE A 91 -1.60 18.15 15.05
C ILE A 91 -2.76 18.60 15.93
N GLU A 92 -3.38 19.75 15.62
CA GLU A 92 -4.61 20.25 16.23
C GLU A 92 -5.83 19.60 15.58
N ASN A 93 -5.85 19.65 14.25
CA ASN A 93 -6.95 19.11 13.44
C ASN A 93 -6.40 18.60 12.11
N TYR A 94 -7.03 17.58 11.56
CA TYR A 94 -6.69 17.09 10.25
C TYR A 94 -7.93 16.78 9.40
N MET A 95 -7.75 16.88 8.10
CA MET A 95 -8.72 16.43 7.12
C MET A 95 -8.04 15.48 6.12
N THR A 96 -8.82 14.58 5.55
CA THR A 96 -8.33 13.66 4.52
C THR A 96 -9.07 13.87 3.22
N TYR A 97 -8.33 13.86 2.11
CA TYR A 97 -8.89 13.87 0.77
C TYR A 97 -8.25 12.77 -0.07
N THR A 98 -9.06 11.97 -0.74
CA THR A 98 -8.54 10.95 -1.66
C THR A 98 -8.83 11.35 -3.09
N GLU A 99 -7.77 11.46 -3.89
CA GLU A 99 -7.83 11.76 -5.31
C GLU A 99 -8.17 10.49 -6.10
N TYR A 100 -9.08 10.63 -7.07
CA TYR A 100 -9.49 9.58 -8.00
C TYR A 100 -9.40 10.04 -9.44
N ALA A 101 -9.27 9.10 -10.38
CA ALA A 101 -9.24 9.40 -11.81
C ALA A 101 -10.52 10.12 -12.27
N SER A 102 -11.66 9.82 -11.66
CA SER A 102 -12.94 10.47 -11.96
C SER A 102 -13.02 11.94 -11.55
N ASP A 103 -12.16 12.43 -10.62
CA ASP A 103 -12.20 13.81 -10.12
C ASP A 103 -11.96 14.85 -11.25
N VAL A 104 -11.31 14.44 -12.36
CA VAL A 104 -11.12 15.29 -13.55
C VAL A 104 -12.47 15.77 -14.11
N ASN A 105 -13.50 14.94 -14.05
CA ASN A 105 -14.84 15.20 -14.57
C ASN A 105 -15.83 15.71 -13.50
N GLU A 106 -15.37 15.89 -12.25
CA GLU A 106 -16.19 16.31 -11.12
C GLU A 106 -15.77 17.69 -10.59
N PRO A 107 -16.37 18.79 -11.09
CA PRO A 107 -15.98 20.15 -10.68
C PRO A 107 -16.18 20.41 -9.18
N GLU A 108 -17.23 19.81 -8.58
CA GLU A 108 -17.50 19.97 -7.14
C GLU A 108 -16.38 19.37 -6.28
N ARG A 109 -15.89 18.19 -6.65
CA ARG A 109 -14.77 17.55 -5.93
C ARG A 109 -13.47 18.34 -6.06
N ARG A 110 -13.22 18.94 -7.22
CA ARG A 110 -12.06 19.84 -7.42
C ARG A 110 -12.19 21.10 -6.56
N ALA A 111 -13.37 21.73 -6.55
CA ALA A 111 -13.63 22.90 -5.71
C ALA A 111 -13.47 22.58 -4.21
N LEU A 112 -13.97 21.42 -3.77
CA LEU A 112 -13.78 20.92 -2.40
C LEU A 112 -12.29 20.75 -2.07
N ARG A 113 -11.52 20.07 -2.93
CA ARG A 113 -10.07 19.89 -2.76
C ARG A 113 -9.36 21.23 -2.61
N ASP A 114 -9.65 22.17 -3.51
CA ASP A 114 -9.00 23.48 -3.53
C ASP A 114 -9.38 24.32 -2.29
N SER A 115 -10.62 24.22 -1.83
CA SER A 115 -11.08 24.82 -0.56
C SER A 115 -10.32 24.23 0.64
N LEU A 116 -10.21 22.89 0.71
CA LEU A 116 -9.46 22.21 1.77
C LEU A 116 -7.97 22.60 1.77
N MET A 117 -7.36 22.69 0.59
CA MET A 117 -5.96 23.12 0.47
C MET A 117 -5.72 24.54 0.96
N ASN A 118 -6.71 25.43 0.86
CA ASN A 118 -6.60 26.83 1.30
C ASN A 118 -6.89 27.02 2.79
N SER A 119 -7.50 26.03 3.46
CA SER A 119 -7.93 26.15 4.86
C SER A 119 -6.96 25.50 5.86
N HIS A 120 -5.90 24.85 5.40
CA HIS A 120 -4.94 24.12 6.25
C HIS A 120 -3.55 24.75 6.18
N ASP A 121 -2.82 24.61 7.29
CA ASP A 121 -1.47 25.16 7.44
C ASP A 121 -0.44 24.35 6.65
N PHE A 122 -0.63 23.02 6.59
CA PHE A 122 0.22 22.11 5.83
C PHE A 122 -0.61 21.16 4.98
N ILE A 123 -0.03 20.77 3.84
CA ILE A 123 -0.61 19.76 2.95
C ILE A 123 0.40 18.62 2.80
N VAL A 124 0.02 17.41 3.23
CA VAL A 124 0.82 16.18 3.14
C VAL A 124 0.23 15.32 2.02
N LYS A 125 0.87 15.31 0.85
CA LYS A 125 0.45 14.49 -0.29
C LYS A 125 1.15 13.14 -0.28
N MET A 126 0.38 12.08 -0.07
CA MET A 126 0.86 10.70 -0.04
C MET A 126 0.46 9.95 -1.32
N LYS A 127 1.43 9.69 -2.17
CA LYS A 127 1.27 8.98 -3.43
C LYS A 127 1.67 7.52 -3.29
N PHE A 128 0.70 6.62 -3.25
CA PHE A 128 0.91 5.19 -3.22
C PHE A 128 0.96 4.64 -4.65
N SER A 129 2.00 3.92 -4.99
CA SER A 129 2.16 3.35 -6.32
C SER A 129 2.39 1.84 -6.22
N ARG A 130 1.65 1.07 -7.03
CA ARG A 130 1.86 -0.36 -7.20
C ARG A 130 2.29 -0.65 -8.63
N GLU A 131 3.45 -1.27 -8.77
CA GLU A 131 4.00 -1.67 -10.05
C GLU A 131 4.14 -3.18 -10.15
N LYS A 132 3.77 -3.74 -11.30
CA LYS A 132 4.01 -5.15 -11.67
C LYS A 132 4.63 -5.22 -13.06
N SER A 133 5.43 -6.27 -13.33
CA SER A 133 5.98 -6.52 -14.67
C SER A 133 4.98 -7.37 -15.46
N PHE A 134 4.61 -6.91 -16.67
CA PHE A 134 3.79 -7.70 -17.58
C PHE A 134 4.48 -9.03 -17.96
N ALA A 135 5.73 -8.95 -18.45
CA ALA A 135 6.47 -10.13 -18.85
C ALA A 135 6.65 -11.13 -17.71
N GLY A 136 6.99 -10.64 -16.49
CA GLY A 136 7.15 -11.50 -15.32
C GLY A 136 5.84 -12.20 -14.91
N HIS A 137 4.70 -11.51 -14.98
CA HIS A 137 3.41 -12.12 -14.72
C HIS A 137 2.97 -13.09 -15.80
N PHE A 138 3.17 -12.75 -17.08
CA PHE A 138 2.84 -13.61 -18.22
C PHE A 138 3.64 -14.92 -18.18
N LEU A 139 4.96 -14.84 -18.09
CA LEU A 139 5.82 -16.01 -18.01
C LEU A 139 5.53 -16.84 -16.76
N GLY A 140 5.34 -16.19 -15.61
CA GLY A 140 4.96 -16.88 -14.38
C GLY A 140 3.66 -17.65 -14.53
N THR A 141 2.64 -17.08 -15.17
CA THR A 141 1.37 -17.76 -15.44
C THR A 141 1.56 -18.95 -16.38
N LEU A 142 2.34 -18.79 -17.45
CA LEU A 142 2.64 -19.86 -18.39
C LEU A 142 3.33 -21.03 -17.68
N PHE A 143 4.40 -20.77 -16.92
CA PHE A 143 5.10 -21.82 -16.15
C PHE A 143 4.22 -22.48 -15.10
N SER A 144 3.42 -21.70 -14.38
CA SER A 144 2.48 -22.24 -13.39
C SER A 144 1.45 -23.16 -14.02
N SER A 145 0.94 -22.81 -15.20
CA SER A 145 -0.05 -23.63 -15.94
C SER A 145 0.57 -24.94 -16.45
N VAL A 146 1.75 -24.86 -17.04
CA VAL A 146 2.45 -26.06 -17.59
C VAL A 146 2.88 -27.02 -16.48
N SER A 147 3.34 -26.50 -15.33
CA SER A 147 3.76 -27.33 -14.19
C SER A 147 2.60 -27.75 -13.28
N LEU A 148 1.35 -27.42 -13.62
CA LEU A 148 0.17 -27.63 -12.75
C LEU A 148 0.40 -27.14 -11.32
N THR A 149 1.12 -26.01 -11.17
CA THR A 149 1.52 -25.42 -9.89
C THR A 149 2.37 -26.31 -8.96
N LEU A 150 2.94 -27.40 -9.47
CA LEU A 150 3.85 -28.24 -8.69
C LEU A 150 5.20 -27.54 -8.42
N LEU A 151 5.65 -26.73 -9.37
CA LEU A 151 6.85 -25.90 -9.20
C LEU A 151 6.46 -24.54 -8.60
N PRO A 152 7.25 -24.01 -7.63
CA PRO A 152 6.99 -22.72 -7.04
C PRO A 152 7.28 -21.59 -8.04
N VAL A 153 6.26 -20.77 -8.31
CA VAL A 153 6.39 -19.61 -9.20
C VAL A 153 6.21 -18.31 -8.42
N PRO A 154 7.23 -17.42 -8.41
CA PRO A 154 7.13 -16.12 -7.76
C PRO A 154 6.51 -15.06 -8.67
N TYR A 155 5.57 -14.29 -8.12
CA TYR A 155 5.02 -13.08 -8.74
C TYR A 155 5.42 -11.87 -7.91
N PHE A 156 6.04 -10.89 -8.55
CA PHE A 156 6.58 -9.69 -7.89
C PHE A 156 5.68 -8.49 -8.10
N ASN A 157 5.34 -7.81 -7.00
CA ASN A 157 4.72 -6.49 -7.02
C ASN A 157 5.60 -5.53 -6.21
N SER A 158 6.00 -4.44 -6.84
CA SER A 158 6.71 -3.35 -6.14
C SER A 158 5.70 -2.33 -5.64
N TYR A 159 5.85 -1.93 -4.39
CA TYR A 159 5.06 -0.90 -3.73
C TYR A 159 5.97 0.25 -3.37
N LYS A 160 5.52 1.45 -3.65
CA LYS A 160 6.24 2.68 -3.38
C LYS A 160 5.26 3.67 -2.79
N VAL A 161 5.67 4.37 -1.74
CA VAL A 161 5.00 5.57 -1.27
C VAL A 161 5.96 6.74 -1.43
N ARG A 162 5.46 7.84 -1.97
CA ARG A 162 6.11 9.14 -1.96
C ARG A 162 5.22 10.11 -1.21
N THR A 163 5.81 10.80 -0.25
CA THR A 163 5.13 11.81 0.56
C THR A 163 5.80 13.13 0.32
N ASP A 164 5.05 14.08 -0.19
CA ASP A 164 5.48 15.46 -0.44
C ASP A 164 4.74 16.38 0.53
N ILE A 165 5.46 17.20 1.30
CA ILE A 165 4.91 18.14 2.28
C ILE A 165 4.99 19.55 1.73
N TYR A 166 3.89 20.26 1.78
CA TYR A 166 3.76 21.65 1.33
C TYR A 166 3.30 22.53 2.49
N ASP A 167 3.80 23.76 2.54
CA ASP A 167 3.32 24.80 3.45
C ASP A 167 2.01 25.47 2.95
N SER A 168 1.52 26.45 3.70
CA SER A 168 0.32 27.22 3.36
C SER A 168 0.45 28.02 2.05
N GLU A 169 1.68 28.35 1.64
CA GLU A 169 1.97 29.01 0.37
C GLU A 169 2.16 28.02 -0.79
N ARG A 170 1.93 26.72 -0.54
CA ARG A 170 2.10 25.61 -1.49
C ARG A 170 3.54 25.38 -1.97
N ARG A 171 4.53 25.83 -1.20
CA ARG A 171 5.93 25.51 -1.45
C ARG A 171 6.25 24.13 -0.90
N LEU A 172 6.95 23.34 -1.69
CA LEU A 172 7.44 22.02 -1.26
C LEU A 172 8.54 22.20 -0.21
N ILE A 173 8.32 21.73 1.01
CA ILE A 173 9.28 21.82 2.11
C ILE A 173 10.04 20.52 2.35
N ALA A 174 9.41 19.37 2.11
CA ALA A 174 10.08 18.07 2.24
C ALA A 174 9.49 17.02 1.31
N SER A 175 10.28 16.01 0.97
CA SER A 175 9.83 14.85 0.18
C SER A 175 10.49 13.57 0.67
N TYR A 176 9.67 12.58 1.01
CA TYR A 176 10.10 11.27 1.50
C TYR A 176 9.66 10.16 0.56
N GLN A 177 10.44 9.10 0.48
CA GLN A 177 10.09 7.95 -0.33
C GLN A 177 10.43 6.65 0.38
N ARG A 178 9.49 5.69 0.32
CA ARG A 178 9.69 4.31 0.78
C ARG A 178 9.33 3.34 -0.34
N THR A 179 10.05 2.24 -0.40
CA THR A 179 9.79 1.20 -1.41
C THR A 179 9.97 -0.17 -0.79
N ALA A 180 9.04 -1.08 -1.09
CA ALA A 180 9.17 -2.48 -0.74
C ALA A 180 8.57 -3.37 -1.84
N ARG A 181 8.89 -4.66 -1.78
CA ARG A 181 8.40 -5.66 -2.73
C ARG A 181 7.56 -6.69 -1.98
N LEU A 182 6.40 -7.01 -2.53
CA LEU A 182 5.66 -8.20 -2.14
C LEU A 182 5.88 -9.29 -3.19
N THR A 183 6.36 -10.44 -2.74
CA THR A 183 6.56 -11.64 -3.55
C THR A 183 5.44 -12.63 -3.21
N LYS A 184 4.56 -12.87 -4.17
CA LYS A 184 3.51 -13.88 -4.06
C LYS A 184 4.01 -15.17 -4.69
N TRP A 185 4.17 -16.20 -3.89
CA TRP A 185 4.50 -17.54 -4.37
C TRP A 185 3.22 -18.33 -4.63
N VAL A 186 3.19 -18.99 -5.76
CA VAL A 186 2.10 -19.90 -6.16
C VAL A 186 2.65 -21.30 -6.28
N GLN A 187 2.20 -22.20 -5.40
CA GLN A 187 2.59 -23.60 -5.39
C GLN A 187 1.53 -24.40 -4.60
N THR A 188 1.21 -25.61 -5.07
CA THR A 188 0.21 -26.47 -4.42
C THR A 188 0.54 -26.77 -2.96
N GLY A 189 1.82 -26.99 -2.62
CA GLY A 189 2.25 -27.28 -1.24
C GLY A 189 2.11 -26.13 -0.24
N LEU A 190 1.92 -24.89 -0.68
CA LEU A 190 1.81 -23.72 0.20
C LEU A 190 0.42 -23.56 0.85
N ILE A 191 -0.51 -24.49 0.63
CA ILE A 191 -1.88 -24.42 1.17
C ILE A 191 -1.92 -24.25 2.69
N PHE A 192 -0.99 -24.89 3.39
CA PHE A 192 -0.91 -24.85 4.86
C PHE A 192 -0.40 -23.50 5.38
N VAL A 193 0.32 -22.73 4.56
CA VAL A 193 0.93 -21.44 4.93
C VAL A 193 0.03 -20.27 4.54
N TYR A 194 -0.87 -20.48 3.58
CA TYR A 194 -1.72 -19.43 3.01
C TYR A 194 -2.54 -18.63 4.04
N PRO A 195 -3.20 -19.23 5.05
CA PRO A 195 -4.03 -18.47 5.99
C PRO A 195 -3.27 -17.36 6.72
N PHE A 196 -1.95 -17.55 6.93
CA PHE A 196 -1.08 -16.62 7.65
C PHE A 196 -0.39 -15.59 6.73
N HIS A 197 -0.30 -15.86 5.43
CA HIS A 197 0.47 -15.07 4.47
C HIS A 197 -0.38 -14.63 3.27
N THR A 198 -1.59 -14.15 3.51
CA THR A 198 -2.45 -13.64 2.43
C THR A 198 -1.90 -12.33 1.86
N GLY A 199 -1.98 -12.17 0.54
CA GLY A 199 -1.49 -10.96 -0.14
C GLY A 199 -2.21 -9.68 0.33
N LYS A 200 -3.47 -9.79 0.75
CA LYS A 200 -4.23 -8.66 1.27
C LYS A 200 -3.64 -8.17 2.60
N ARG A 201 -3.48 -9.06 3.57
CA ARG A 201 -2.92 -8.73 4.89
C ARG A 201 -1.50 -8.16 4.78
N LYS A 202 -0.65 -8.78 3.94
CA LYS A 202 0.73 -8.29 3.74
C LYS A 202 0.79 -6.92 3.07
N LYS A 203 -0.17 -6.59 2.22
CA LYS A 203 -0.30 -5.26 1.63
C LYS A 203 -0.74 -4.21 2.68
N GLU A 204 -1.71 -4.55 3.52
CA GLU A 204 -2.18 -3.70 4.62
C GLU A 204 -1.04 -3.43 5.60
N GLU A 205 -0.37 -4.46 6.10
CA GLU A 205 0.83 -4.35 6.96
C GLU A 205 1.88 -3.41 6.35
N LEU A 206 2.15 -3.54 5.05
CA LEU A 206 3.13 -2.71 4.37
C LEU A 206 2.74 -1.23 4.32
N TYR A 207 1.47 -0.92 4.07
CA TYR A 207 1.01 0.48 4.05
C TYR A 207 1.04 1.12 5.43
N VAL A 208 0.68 0.37 6.47
CA VAL A 208 0.80 0.80 7.85
C VAL A 208 2.25 1.14 8.18
N GLU A 209 3.18 0.22 7.89
CA GLU A 209 4.60 0.46 8.15
C GLU A 209 5.16 1.65 7.38
N PHE A 210 4.74 1.87 6.13
CA PHE A 210 5.15 3.06 5.37
C PHE A 210 4.68 4.35 6.04
N MET A 211 3.43 4.40 6.51
CA MET A 211 2.88 5.60 7.16
C MET A 211 3.57 5.88 8.49
N HIS A 212 3.70 4.88 9.35
CA HIS A 212 4.41 5.04 10.63
C HIS A 212 5.85 5.53 10.43
N ASP A 213 6.58 4.90 9.52
CA ASP A 213 7.98 5.26 9.29
C ASP A 213 8.14 6.68 8.73
N ILE A 214 7.25 7.10 7.83
CA ILE A 214 7.27 8.46 7.28
C ILE A 214 6.84 9.48 8.33
N PHE A 215 5.77 9.22 9.09
CA PHE A 215 5.29 10.16 10.10
C PHE A 215 6.29 10.32 11.24
N ARG A 216 6.97 9.24 11.64
CA ARG A 216 8.09 9.30 12.60
C ARG A 216 9.23 10.18 12.09
N GLN A 217 9.58 10.10 10.80
CA GLN A 217 10.59 10.97 10.20
C GLN A 217 10.12 12.42 10.16
N ILE A 218 8.88 12.70 9.77
CA ILE A 218 8.28 14.04 9.77
C ILE A 218 8.34 14.68 11.15
N GLU A 219 7.97 13.93 12.19
CA GLU A 219 8.02 14.37 13.58
C GLU A 219 9.45 14.67 14.02
N SER A 220 10.37 13.73 13.78
CA SER A 220 11.78 13.86 14.16
C SER A 220 12.48 15.05 13.49
N GLU A 221 12.11 15.36 12.26
CA GLU A 221 12.68 16.49 11.51
C GLU A 221 11.94 17.82 11.75
N GLY A 222 10.85 17.81 12.55
CA GLY A 222 10.05 18.99 12.88
C GLY A 222 9.41 19.68 11.67
N MET A 223 9.05 18.92 10.62
CA MET A 223 8.60 19.48 9.34
C MET A 223 7.23 20.16 9.39
N LEU A 224 6.40 19.88 10.41
CA LEU A 224 5.08 20.47 10.58
C LEU A 224 5.12 21.59 11.66
N THR A 225 6.08 22.48 11.58
CA THR A 225 6.19 23.62 12.49
C THR A 225 5.97 24.93 11.74
N LYS A 226 5.12 25.82 12.31
CA LYS A 226 4.98 27.18 11.77
C LYS A 226 6.26 27.96 12.06
N SER A 227 6.80 28.58 11.02
CA SER A 227 7.96 29.49 11.11
C SER A 227 7.51 30.91 11.46
#